data_cd42ca0a4552d40f805683a76b2199aa
#
_entry.id   cd42ca0a4552d40f805683a76b2199aa
#
_cell.length_a   1.000
_cell.length_b   1.000
_cell.length_c   1.000
_cell.angle_alpha   90.00
_cell.angle_beta   90.00
_cell.angle_gamma   90.00
#
_symmetry.space_group_name_H-M   'P 1'
#
loop_
_entity.id
_entity.type
_entity.pdbx_description
1 polymer ?
#
loop_
_entity_poly.entity_id
_entity_poly.type
_entity_poly.pdbx_seq_one_letter_code
_entity_poly.pdbx_strand_id
1 'polypeptide(L)'
;MRKRALFFVTVVAVLASVAASPQAPARPAGDPVVQKIIDLGLTDNRVMTWTDYASNRFGGRESGTNAYNDATAWAVWQFREWGLEAELDEAGEVPVGFNRGPWFGKMVKPAEKPLYFGTPSFTAGTKGVERGPVVILKSDPFSIPGRNAKPEDVEKKRAAVEAAIAEVRANADAFKGAWVLIPGENTGFARDGRRGTPEYSDAQLIPALTAVLVEAGARGTVQSSKTDPFRMLDGYVASWDKLPVLPDIKLAEGQWNEIKGLVEKGERVELEFDIRNWFKMGPVKYHSVVATLRGTEFPDEYIVLGGHFDCFSAATGAVDDGSGFAPAMEALRLIQAAGGRPKRSIVVILFAAEEIGLIGSQDWLKDRPGVAPKIMMMVNRDGSPSAITGAVVPETWLADFKKITAPLVSLHPKWPFKLERGVPRAHATSPGGTDSSSFEMEGVPTLRFQTQTDYSYNHAWHTLHDLYSELVPYTEHQKHSALVTAVVAYGAANLDKPLPREGVYLADGLYADIAIGSADAPVHIMTTLDFANAPLQTANFIRIAEGKGGGQRGPGMGARPGGPPGAGPRPEIPPIGKIDVRDGVVAGLVVSDVQKSV
;
A
#
# COMPACT_ATOMS: atom_id res chain seq x y z
N MET A 1 -0.85 55.60 77.14
CA MET A 1 0.43 55.02 76.68
C MET A 1 0.19 54.04 75.55
N ARG A 2 0.42 54.44 74.33
CA ARG A 2 0.23 53.58 73.12
C ARG A 2 1.62 53.20 72.63
N LYS A 3 1.98 51.92 72.68
CA LYS A 3 3.21 51.39 72.10
C LYS A 3 2.99 51.19 70.60
N ARG A 4 3.80 51.86 69.74
CA ARG A 4 3.89 51.62 68.34
C ARG A 4 4.91 50.51 68.07
N ALA A 5 4.50 49.43 67.44
CA ALA A 5 5.38 48.39 66.96
C ALA A 5 5.83 48.74 65.52
N LEU A 6 7.15 48.76 65.31
CA LEU A 6 7.77 48.95 64.00
C LEU A 6 7.91 47.57 63.32
N PHE A 7 7.32 47.39 62.15
CA PHE A 7 7.57 46.22 61.33
C PHE A 7 8.69 46.54 60.33
N PHE A 8 9.77 45.80 60.41
CA PHE A 8 10.81 45.79 59.36
C PHE A 8 10.38 44.77 58.28
N VAL A 9 10.21 45.22 57.04
CA VAL A 9 10.03 44.39 55.87
C VAL A 9 11.40 44.21 55.23
N THR A 10 11.92 42.97 55.30
CA THR A 10 13.15 42.58 54.57
C THR A 10 12.77 42.16 53.17
N VAL A 11 13.14 42.92 52.17
CA VAL A 11 12.99 42.55 50.73
C VAL A 11 14.18 41.71 50.36
N VAL A 12 13.94 40.41 50.14
CA VAL A 12 14.92 39.49 49.55
C VAL A 12 14.79 39.57 48.03
N ALA A 13 15.78 40.15 47.41
CA ALA A 13 15.89 40.16 45.94
C ALA A 13 16.44 38.79 45.48
N VAL A 14 15.59 37.99 44.89
CA VAL A 14 16.00 36.74 44.21
C VAL A 14 16.50 37.14 42.80
N LEU A 15 17.80 37.13 42.61
CA LEU A 15 18.43 37.19 41.30
C LEU A 15 18.20 35.87 40.57
N ALA A 16 17.21 35.80 39.69
CA ALA A 16 17.04 34.68 38.75
C ALA A 16 18.15 34.78 37.69
N SER A 17 19.16 33.93 37.79
CA SER A 17 20.10 33.70 36.70
C SER A 17 19.36 33.00 35.54
N VAL A 18 19.05 33.76 34.49
CA VAL A 18 18.61 33.22 33.24
C VAL A 18 19.80 32.46 32.64
N ALA A 19 19.78 31.14 32.76
CA ALA A 19 20.69 30.29 32.02
C ALA A 19 20.40 30.48 30.54
N ALA A 20 21.32 31.08 29.81
CA ALA A 20 21.24 31.14 28.36
C ALA A 20 21.24 29.72 27.79
N SER A 21 20.14 29.32 27.21
CA SER A 21 20.09 28.09 26.43
C SER A 21 21.20 28.11 25.38
N PRO A 22 21.93 27.01 25.16
CA PRO A 22 22.95 26.98 24.13
C PRO A 22 22.28 27.31 22.80
N GLN A 23 22.70 28.38 22.19
CA GLN A 23 22.24 28.79 20.87
C GLN A 23 22.64 27.70 19.88
N ALA A 24 21.66 27.09 19.22
CA ALA A 24 21.93 26.11 18.17
C ALA A 24 22.91 26.72 17.15
N PRO A 25 23.89 25.94 16.66
CA PRO A 25 24.85 26.46 15.70
C PRO A 25 24.13 27.10 14.51
N ALA A 26 24.55 28.31 14.13
CA ALA A 26 24.00 29.04 13.01
C ALA A 26 24.09 28.16 11.76
N ARG A 27 22.93 27.83 11.16
CA ARG A 27 22.88 27.10 9.89
C ARG A 27 23.57 27.96 8.81
N PRO A 28 24.33 27.35 7.88
CA PRO A 28 24.89 28.08 6.76
C PRO A 28 23.78 28.81 6.01
N ALA A 29 24.06 30.01 5.53
CA ALA A 29 23.12 30.82 4.75
C ALA A 29 22.75 30.08 3.46
N GLY A 30 21.61 29.38 3.47
CA GLY A 30 21.03 28.65 2.34
C GLY A 30 19.97 29.50 1.63
N ASP A 31 19.32 28.91 0.64
CA ASP A 31 18.16 29.49 -0.02
C ASP A 31 17.12 29.93 1.04
N PRO A 32 16.75 31.22 1.10
CA PRO A 32 15.82 31.76 2.10
C PRO A 32 14.43 31.09 2.02
N VAL A 33 14.02 30.64 0.84
CA VAL A 33 12.75 29.90 0.68
C VAL A 33 12.85 28.52 1.32
N VAL A 34 13.96 27.81 1.14
CA VAL A 34 14.20 26.51 1.81
C VAL A 34 14.19 26.69 3.33
N GLN A 35 14.83 27.74 3.86
CA GLN A 35 14.78 28.01 5.29
C GLN A 35 13.35 28.24 5.78
N LYS A 36 12.56 29.03 5.02
CA LYS A 36 11.16 29.28 5.35
C LYS A 36 10.27 28.02 5.25
N ILE A 37 10.53 27.14 4.28
CA ILE A 37 9.89 25.82 4.22
C ILE A 37 10.17 25.03 5.51
N ILE A 38 11.43 25.03 5.96
CA ILE A 38 11.81 24.33 7.19
C ILE A 38 11.12 24.96 8.40
N ASP A 39 11.12 26.28 8.53
CA ASP A 39 10.50 26.97 9.65
C ASP A 39 8.98 26.69 9.72
N LEU A 40 8.29 26.78 8.58
CA LEU A 40 6.86 26.43 8.49
C LEU A 40 6.62 24.95 8.78
N GLY A 41 7.46 24.05 8.22
CA GLY A 41 7.35 22.61 8.46
C GLY A 41 7.52 22.22 9.93
N LEU A 42 8.27 23.01 10.70
CA LEU A 42 8.45 22.80 12.14
C LEU A 42 7.36 23.47 12.99
N THR A 43 6.76 24.59 12.53
CA THR A 43 5.85 25.42 13.35
C THR A 43 4.40 25.40 12.91
N ASP A 44 4.11 25.18 11.62
CA ASP A 44 2.76 25.16 11.02
C ASP A 44 2.59 23.97 10.07
N ASN A 45 3.01 22.80 10.47
CA ASN A 45 2.83 21.56 9.68
C ASN A 45 1.45 20.98 9.94
N ARG A 46 0.66 20.83 8.90
CA ARG A 46 -0.75 20.45 8.95
C ARG A 46 -1.02 19.06 8.34
N VAL A 47 -0.01 18.25 8.14
CA VAL A 47 -0.14 16.93 7.50
C VAL A 47 -1.25 16.08 8.13
N MET A 48 -1.31 16.06 9.47
CA MET A 48 -2.34 15.31 10.19
C MET A 48 -3.76 15.86 9.95
N THR A 49 -3.89 17.17 9.71
CA THR A 49 -5.19 17.78 9.38
C THR A 49 -5.73 17.25 8.05
N TRP A 50 -4.87 17.08 7.05
CA TRP A 50 -5.28 16.57 5.74
C TRP A 50 -5.71 15.11 5.82
N THR A 51 -4.97 14.29 6.57
CA THR A 51 -5.36 12.90 6.82
C THR A 51 -6.66 12.84 7.64
N ASP A 52 -6.81 13.65 8.69
CA ASP A 52 -8.03 13.69 9.50
C ASP A 52 -9.25 14.04 8.64
N TYR A 53 -9.15 15.07 7.81
CA TYR A 53 -10.25 15.44 6.90
C TYR A 53 -10.58 14.30 5.93
N ALA A 54 -9.59 13.77 5.22
CA ALA A 54 -9.82 12.70 4.25
C ALA A 54 -10.42 11.44 4.91
N SER A 55 -9.89 11.05 6.05
CA SER A 55 -10.26 9.80 6.71
C SER A 55 -11.54 9.92 7.55
N ASN A 56 -11.61 10.91 8.44
CA ASN A 56 -12.71 10.98 9.41
C ASN A 56 -13.92 11.77 8.90
N ARG A 57 -13.73 12.72 7.96
CA ARG A 57 -14.84 13.48 7.41
C ARG A 57 -15.58 12.73 6.31
N PHE A 58 -14.85 12.05 5.43
CA PHE A 58 -15.42 11.34 4.30
C PHE A 58 -15.53 9.84 4.54
N GLY A 59 -14.68 9.27 5.39
CA GLY A 59 -14.66 7.83 5.68
C GLY A 59 -13.91 7.04 4.63
N GLY A 60 -14.34 5.80 4.41
CA GLY A 60 -13.72 4.90 3.43
C GLY A 60 -13.92 5.40 2.00
N ARG A 61 -12.81 5.73 1.34
CA ARG A 61 -12.75 6.40 0.04
C ARG A 61 -12.50 5.42 -1.09
N GLU A 62 -13.36 4.44 -1.25
CA GLU A 62 -13.21 3.50 -2.35
C GLU A 62 -13.67 4.11 -3.67
N SER A 63 -12.90 3.90 -4.73
CA SER A 63 -13.23 4.41 -6.07
C SER A 63 -14.61 3.91 -6.53
N GLY A 64 -15.49 4.84 -6.94
CA GLY A 64 -16.90 4.55 -7.26
C GLY A 64 -17.87 4.75 -6.10
N THR A 65 -17.42 5.23 -4.95
CA THR A 65 -18.28 5.64 -3.82
C THR A 65 -18.53 7.15 -3.81
N ASN A 66 -19.59 7.57 -3.14
CA ASN A 66 -19.82 9.00 -2.90
C ASN A 66 -18.72 9.59 -2.01
N ALA A 67 -18.26 8.85 -0.99
CA ALA A 67 -17.19 9.28 -0.09
C ALA A 67 -15.91 9.64 -0.86
N TYR A 68 -15.53 8.83 -1.85
CA TYR A 68 -14.38 9.11 -2.72
C TYR A 68 -14.60 10.40 -3.52
N ASN A 69 -15.73 10.51 -4.21
CA ASN A 69 -16.01 11.67 -5.06
C ASN A 69 -16.11 12.98 -4.26
N ASP A 70 -16.69 12.94 -3.06
CA ASP A 70 -16.77 14.10 -2.16
C ASP A 70 -15.39 14.48 -1.64
N ALA A 71 -14.53 13.50 -1.30
CA ALA A 71 -13.17 13.72 -0.85
C ALA A 71 -12.28 14.31 -1.96
N THR A 72 -12.40 13.84 -3.21
CA THR A 72 -11.65 14.41 -4.34
C THR A 72 -12.08 15.84 -4.64
N ALA A 73 -13.37 16.14 -4.59
CA ALA A 73 -13.87 17.50 -4.73
C ALA A 73 -13.35 18.43 -3.62
N TRP A 74 -13.31 17.94 -2.37
CA TRP A 74 -12.68 18.67 -1.26
C TRP A 74 -11.19 18.90 -1.50
N ALA A 75 -10.45 17.90 -1.95
CA ALA A 75 -9.00 18.05 -2.17
C ALA A 75 -8.69 19.10 -3.24
N VAL A 76 -9.44 19.12 -4.35
CA VAL A 76 -9.33 20.18 -5.37
C VAL A 76 -9.61 21.55 -4.78
N TRP A 77 -10.71 21.68 -4.01
CA TRP A 77 -11.05 22.92 -3.32
C TRP A 77 -9.92 23.35 -2.38
N GLN A 78 -9.36 22.43 -1.59
CA GLN A 78 -8.30 22.72 -0.64
C GLN A 78 -7.01 23.20 -1.32
N PHE A 79 -6.59 22.60 -2.42
CA PHE A 79 -5.44 23.06 -3.19
C PHE A 79 -5.66 24.47 -3.77
N ARG A 80 -6.87 24.76 -4.25
CA ARG A 80 -7.24 26.07 -4.77
C ARG A 80 -7.24 27.14 -3.68
N GLU A 81 -7.69 26.82 -2.46
CA GLU A 81 -7.59 27.70 -1.29
C GLU A 81 -6.14 28.07 -0.93
N TRP A 82 -5.19 27.20 -1.25
CA TRP A 82 -3.76 27.51 -1.11
C TRP A 82 -3.20 28.32 -2.29
N GLY A 83 -4.01 28.67 -3.27
CA GLY A 83 -3.60 29.41 -4.46
C GLY A 83 -2.88 28.57 -5.51
N LEU A 84 -3.12 27.27 -5.54
CA LEU A 84 -2.58 26.34 -6.52
C LEU A 84 -3.59 26.08 -7.65
N GLU A 85 -3.08 25.76 -8.84
CA GLU A 85 -3.91 25.18 -9.89
C GLU A 85 -4.29 23.77 -9.47
N ALA A 86 -5.58 23.41 -9.53
CA ALA A 86 -6.02 22.06 -9.20
C ALA A 86 -7.26 21.65 -9.98
N GLU A 87 -7.33 20.38 -10.37
CA GLU A 87 -8.43 19.81 -11.15
C GLU A 87 -8.71 18.35 -10.79
N LEU A 88 -9.88 17.89 -11.21
CA LEU A 88 -10.25 16.48 -11.25
C LEU A 88 -9.86 15.94 -12.62
N ASP A 89 -9.03 14.91 -12.63
CA ASP A 89 -8.57 14.20 -13.82
C ASP A 89 -9.31 12.87 -13.91
N GLU A 90 -10.16 12.69 -14.93
CA GLU A 90 -11.00 11.49 -15.05
C GLU A 90 -10.10 10.25 -15.23
N ALA A 91 -10.17 9.30 -14.32
CA ALA A 91 -9.33 8.11 -14.33
C ALA A 91 -10.10 6.83 -14.71
N GLY A 92 -11.43 6.90 -14.74
CA GLY A 92 -12.26 5.78 -15.14
C GLY A 92 -13.65 5.79 -14.49
N GLU A 93 -14.34 4.67 -14.62
CA GLU A 93 -15.68 4.50 -14.07
C GLU A 93 -15.91 3.06 -13.57
N VAL A 94 -16.79 2.92 -12.59
CA VAL A 94 -17.34 1.62 -12.20
C VAL A 94 -18.77 1.48 -12.75
N PRO A 95 -19.14 0.28 -13.24
CA PRO A 95 -20.48 0.07 -13.81
C PRO A 95 -21.61 0.29 -12.78
N VAL A 96 -21.35 -0.01 -11.53
CA VAL A 96 -22.26 0.16 -10.39
C VAL A 96 -21.50 0.81 -9.26
N GLY A 97 -22.03 1.91 -8.71
CA GLY A 97 -21.48 2.56 -7.54
C GLY A 97 -21.90 1.83 -6.25
N PHE A 98 -21.08 1.96 -5.23
CA PHE A 98 -21.30 1.36 -3.92
C PHE A 98 -21.20 2.42 -2.82
N ASN A 99 -21.99 2.26 -1.76
CA ASN A 99 -21.86 3.09 -0.57
C ASN A 99 -22.08 2.25 0.67
N ARG A 100 -21.14 2.36 1.57
CA ARG A 100 -21.19 1.70 2.85
C ARG A 100 -21.91 2.59 3.86
N GLY A 101 -22.97 2.06 4.46
CA GLY A 101 -23.59 2.64 5.65
C GLY A 101 -23.06 2.01 6.92
N PRO A 102 -23.58 2.39 8.08
CA PRO A 102 -23.23 1.75 9.36
C PRO A 102 -23.62 0.28 9.36
N TRP A 103 -22.84 -0.53 10.09
CA TRP A 103 -23.12 -1.95 10.28
C TRP A 103 -22.99 -2.33 11.75
N PHE A 104 -23.95 -3.11 12.22
CA PHE A 104 -24.04 -3.60 13.59
C PHE A 104 -24.39 -5.08 13.58
N GLY A 105 -23.87 -5.83 14.55
CA GLY A 105 -24.20 -7.23 14.71
C GLY A 105 -24.01 -7.71 16.13
N LYS A 106 -24.82 -8.66 16.52
CA LYS A 106 -24.72 -9.32 17.82
C LYS A 106 -25.21 -10.76 17.77
N MET A 107 -24.67 -11.58 18.64
CA MET A 107 -25.30 -12.82 19.05
C MET A 107 -26.42 -12.47 20.02
N VAL A 108 -27.63 -13.02 19.81
CA VAL A 108 -28.83 -12.74 20.65
C VAL A 108 -29.10 -13.91 21.58
N LYS A 109 -28.81 -15.13 21.12
CA LYS A 109 -28.91 -16.38 21.90
C LYS A 109 -27.64 -17.23 21.71
N PRO A 110 -27.22 -17.98 22.74
CA PRO A 110 -27.87 -18.14 24.05
C PRO A 110 -27.74 -16.95 24.98
N ALA A 111 -26.77 -16.02 24.73
CA ALA A 111 -26.55 -14.81 25.48
C ALA A 111 -26.30 -13.64 24.53
N GLU A 112 -26.70 -12.43 24.92
CA GLU A 112 -26.45 -11.25 24.12
C GLU A 112 -24.96 -10.88 24.17
N LYS A 113 -24.35 -10.76 22.98
CA LYS A 113 -22.92 -10.44 22.84
C LYS A 113 -22.69 -9.67 21.52
N PRO A 114 -22.05 -8.48 21.54
CA PRO A 114 -21.71 -7.76 20.33
C PRO A 114 -20.70 -8.56 19.50
N LEU A 115 -20.81 -8.48 18.19
CA LEU A 115 -19.93 -9.13 17.25
C LEU A 115 -18.97 -8.11 16.61
N TYR A 116 -17.71 -8.49 16.51
CA TYR A 116 -16.69 -7.74 15.79
C TYR A 116 -16.50 -8.34 14.41
N PHE A 117 -16.94 -7.61 13.39
CA PHE A 117 -16.97 -8.08 12.01
C PHE A 117 -16.84 -6.95 11.00
N GLY A 118 -16.56 -7.30 9.77
CA GLY A 118 -16.64 -6.44 8.61
C GLY A 118 -17.38 -7.12 7.47
N THR A 119 -17.66 -6.33 6.43
CA THR A 119 -18.21 -6.83 5.18
C THR A 119 -17.32 -6.35 4.03
N PRO A 120 -17.02 -7.16 3.01
CA PRO A 120 -16.37 -6.68 1.81
C PRO A 120 -17.15 -5.55 1.15
N SER A 121 -16.48 -4.70 0.40
CA SER A 121 -17.17 -3.71 -0.43
C SER A 121 -17.95 -4.38 -1.56
N PHE A 122 -18.90 -3.67 -2.11
CA PHE A 122 -19.79 -4.16 -3.16
C PHE A 122 -20.57 -5.44 -2.78
N THR A 123 -20.84 -5.63 -1.49
CA THR A 123 -21.71 -6.69 -0.99
C THR A 123 -23.07 -6.15 -0.55
N ALA A 124 -24.08 -7.04 -0.51
CA ALA A 124 -25.41 -6.65 -0.09
C ALA A 124 -25.44 -6.16 1.36
N GLY A 125 -26.34 -5.23 1.65
CA GLY A 125 -26.78 -4.94 3.00
C GLY A 125 -27.98 -5.81 3.41
N THR A 126 -28.39 -5.66 4.67
CA THR A 126 -29.65 -6.22 5.19
C THR A 126 -30.84 -5.29 4.89
N LYS A 127 -32.06 -5.82 4.94
CA LYS A 127 -33.31 -5.02 4.80
C LYS A 127 -33.75 -4.38 6.13
N GLY A 128 -32.81 -3.78 6.84
CA GLY A 128 -32.96 -3.34 8.22
C GLY A 128 -32.38 -4.36 9.19
N VAL A 129 -32.88 -4.39 10.44
CA VAL A 129 -32.42 -5.39 11.43
C VAL A 129 -32.95 -6.77 11.05
N GLU A 130 -32.06 -7.70 10.77
CA GLU A 130 -32.41 -9.08 10.45
C GLU A 130 -31.86 -10.04 11.49
N ARG A 131 -32.78 -10.84 12.09
CA ARG A 131 -32.48 -11.83 13.10
C ARG A 131 -32.82 -13.23 12.60
N GLY A 132 -31.95 -14.21 12.84
CA GLY A 132 -32.16 -15.58 12.43
C GLY A 132 -31.31 -16.59 13.18
N PRO A 133 -31.66 -17.88 13.10
CA PRO A 133 -30.86 -18.96 13.63
C PRO A 133 -29.57 -19.12 12.83
N VAL A 134 -28.61 -19.82 13.42
CA VAL A 134 -27.37 -20.19 12.74
C VAL A 134 -27.45 -21.63 12.24
N VAL A 135 -27.01 -21.84 11.00
CA VAL A 135 -26.79 -23.16 10.41
C VAL A 135 -25.35 -23.26 9.95
N ILE A 136 -24.67 -24.36 10.28
CA ILE A 136 -23.30 -24.62 9.81
C ILE A 136 -23.37 -25.40 8.51
N LEU A 137 -22.71 -24.90 7.47
CA LEU A 137 -22.43 -25.67 6.27
C LEU A 137 -21.37 -26.71 6.61
N LYS A 138 -21.62 -27.99 6.36
CA LYS A 138 -20.71 -29.10 6.72
C LYS A 138 -19.53 -29.20 5.76
N SER A 139 -19.77 -28.89 4.50
CA SER A 139 -18.73 -28.86 3.47
C SER A 139 -17.84 -27.63 3.64
N ASP A 140 -16.54 -27.80 3.41
CA ASP A 140 -15.54 -26.73 3.55
C ASP A 140 -14.88 -26.41 2.20
N PRO A 141 -15.52 -25.55 1.38
CA PRO A 141 -14.97 -25.17 0.08
C PRO A 141 -13.83 -24.14 0.17
N PHE A 142 -13.64 -23.48 1.31
CA PHE A 142 -12.72 -22.35 1.45
C PHE A 142 -11.37 -22.70 2.10
N SER A 143 -11.25 -23.86 2.75
CA SER A 143 -9.95 -24.33 3.28
C SER A 143 -8.98 -24.79 2.19
N ILE A 144 -9.45 -24.90 0.95
CA ILE A 144 -8.63 -25.30 -0.20
C ILE A 144 -8.11 -24.04 -0.88
N PRO A 145 -6.78 -23.84 -1.01
CA PRO A 145 -6.22 -22.63 -1.60
C PRO A 145 -6.75 -22.37 -3.01
N GLY A 146 -7.22 -21.15 -3.28
CA GLY A 146 -7.58 -20.70 -4.63
C GLY A 146 -6.38 -20.10 -5.37
N ARG A 147 -5.51 -19.37 -4.65
CA ARG A 147 -4.33 -18.72 -5.24
C ARG A 147 -3.15 -19.70 -5.27
N ASN A 148 -2.55 -19.88 -6.44
CA ASN A 148 -1.47 -20.86 -6.68
C ASN A 148 -1.91 -22.32 -6.45
N ALA A 149 -3.21 -22.62 -6.60
CA ALA A 149 -3.75 -23.96 -6.48
C ALA A 149 -3.12 -24.87 -7.56
N LYS A 150 -2.79 -26.09 -7.16
CA LYS A 150 -2.41 -27.13 -8.11
C LYS A 150 -3.68 -27.70 -8.77
N PRO A 151 -3.59 -28.34 -9.94
CA PRO A 151 -4.75 -28.95 -10.59
C PRO A 151 -5.57 -29.86 -9.66
N GLU A 152 -4.90 -30.62 -8.79
CA GLU A 152 -5.55 -31.49 -7.81
C GLU A 152 -6.34 -30.73 -6.73
N ASP A 153 -5.88 -29.53 -6.33
CA ASP A 153 -6.57 -28.70 -5.34
C ASP A 153 -7.83 -28.06 -5.94
N VAL A 154 -7.79 -27.79 -7.21
CA VAL A 154 -8.91 -27.30 -7.99
C VAL A 154 -10.07 -28.30 -8.02
N GLU A 155 -9.79 -29.57 -8.36
CA GLU A 155 -10.82 -30.60 -8.39
C GLU A 155 -11.39 -30.86 -6.99
N LYS A 156 -10.55 -30.85 -5.95
CA LYS A 156 -11.01 -30.90 -4.56
C LYS A 156 -11.93 -29.76 -4.20
N LYS A 157 -11.60 -28.54 -4.63
CA LYS A 157 -12.42 -27.36 -4.37
C LYS A 157 -13.75 -27.44 -5.10
N ARG A 158 -13.74 -27.84 -6.35
CA ARG A 158 -14.96 -28.08 -7.13
C ARG A 158 -15.87 -29.10 -6.43
N ALA A 159 -15.31 -30.24 -6.07
CA ALA A 159 -16.06 -31.28 -5.36
C ALA A 159 -16.63 -30.80 -4.02
N ALA A 160 -15.88 -30.00 -3.26
CA ALA A 160 -16.33 -29.42 -2.00
C ALA A 160 -17.49 -28.41 -2.20
N VAL A 161 -17.43 -27.59 -3.25
CA VAL A 161 -18.53 -26.66 -3.60
C VAL A 161 -19.75 -27.41 -4.09
N GLU A 162 -19.60 -28.43 -4.93
CA GLU A 162 -20.71 -29.30 -5.38
C GLU A 162 -21.37 -30.02 -4.20
N ALA A 163 -20.57 -30.50 -3.24
CA ALA A 163 -21.08 -31.09 -2.01
C ALA A 163 -21.86 -30.06 -1.17
N ALA A 164 -21.37 -28.83 -1.05
CA ALA A 164 -22.05 -27.75 -0.37
C ALA A 164 -23.39 -27.41 -1.04
N ILE A 165 -23.42 -27.31 -2.36
CA ILE A 165 -24.65 -27.09 -3.14
C ILE A 165 -25.64 -28.23 -2.92
N ALA A 166 -25.20 -29.49 -2.96
CA ALA A 166 -26.05 -30.63 -2.71
C ALA A 166 -26.60 -30.65 -1.28
N GLU A 167 -25.78 -30.31 -0.29
CA GLU A 167 -26.19 -30.18 1.11
C GLU A 167 -27.29 -29.13 1.29
N VAL A 168 -27.13 -27.93 0.72
CA VAL A 168 -28.12 -26.87 0.80
C VAL A 168 -29.43 -27.29 0.15
N ARG A 169 -29.39 -27.89 -1.05
CA ARG A 169 -30.59 -28.36 -1.74
C ARG A 169 -31.33 -29.46 -0.98
N ALA A 170 -30.59 -30.40 -0.40
CA ALA A 170 -31.18 -31.49 0.37
C ALA A 170 -31.81 -31.06 1.69
N ASN A 171 -31.41 -29.91 2.24
CA ASN A 171 -31.83 -29.40 3.54
C ASN A 171 -32.35 -27.96 3.47
N ALA A 172 -32.92 -27.53 2.37
CA ALA A 172 -33.30 -26.14 2.11
C ALA A 172 -34.11 -25.50 3.25
N ASP A 173 -35.00 -26.23 3.89
CA ASP A 173 -35.81 -25.74 5.02
C ASP A 173 -34.94 -25.34 6.23
N ALA A 174 -33.81 -25.99 6.46
CA ALA A 174 -32.89 -25.63 7.55
C ALA A 174 -32.17 -24.31 7.28
N PHE A 175 -31.90 -24.00 6.02
CA PHE A 175 -31.24 -22.75 5.61
C PHE A 175 -32.20 -21.58 5.52
N LYS A 176 -33.48 -21.82 5.44
CA LYS A 176 -34.48 -20.76 5.31
C LYS A 176 -34.50 -19.82 6.51
N GLY A 177 -34.20 -18.54 6.26
CA GLY A 177 -34.12 -17.51 7.29
C GLY A 177 -32.91 -17.63 8.23
N ALA A 178 -31.93 -18.47 7.92
CA ALA A 178 -30.73 -18.70 8.72
C ALA A 178 -29.55 -17.84 8.26
N TRP A 179 -28.68 -17.51 9.20
CA TRP A 179 -27.30 -17.09 8.95
C TRP A 179 -26.44 -18.32 8.76
N VAL A 180 -25.79 -18.41 7.62
CA VAL A 180 -25.04 -19.62 7.24
C VAL A 180 -23.58 -19.47 7.63
N LEU A 181 -23.16 -20.25 8.63
CA LEU A 181 -21.78 -20.29 9.07
C LEU A 181 -21.01 -21.20 8.10
N ILE A 182 -20.14 -20.59 7.31
CA ILE A 182 -19.35 -21.29 6.29
C ILE A 182 -17.95 -21.56 6.82
N PRO A 183 -17.49 -22.84 6.84
CA PRO A 183 -16.13 -23.19 7.22
C PRO A 183 -15.09 -22.62 6.26
N GLY A 184 -13.85 -22.56 6.74
CA GLY A 184 -12.73 -22.04 5.96
C GLY A 184 -12.67 -20.54 5.92
N GLU A 185 -11.62 -20.03 5.30
CA GLU A 185 -11.37 -18.61 5.13
C GLU A 185 -11.58 -18.22 3.67
N ASN A 186 -12.48 -17.27 3.45
CA ASN A 186 -12.46 -16.54 2.19
C ASN A 186 -11.58 -15.30 2.38
N THR A 187 -10.36 -15.37 1.87
CA THR A 187 -9.40 -14.24 1.91
C THR A 187 -9.74 -13.13 0.91
N GLY A 188 -10.96 -13.08 0.46
CA GLY A 188 -11.47 -12.11 -0.48
C GLY A 188 -11.99 -12.74 -1.75
N PHE A 189 -12.92 -12.04 -2.40
CA PHE A 189 -13.39 -12.42 -3.72
C PHE A 189 -12.21 -12.50 -4.67
N ALA A 190 -12.14 -13.56 -5.45
CA ALA A 190 -11.27 -13.58 -6.60
C ALA A 190 -11.64 -12.35 -7.43
N ARG A 191 -10.74 -11.39 -7.49
CA ARG A 191 -10.88 -10.25 -8.39
C ARG A 191 -11.07 -10.82 -9.78
N ASP A 192 -12.19 -10.53 -10.41
CA ASP A 192 -12.53 -11.07 -11.70
C ASP A 192 -11.39 -10.82 -12.69
N GLY A 193 -10.85 -11.88 -13.27
CA GLY A 193 -10.08 -11.92 -14.51
C GLY A 193 -8.85 -11.02 -14.67
N ARG A 194 -8.60 -10.03 -13.81
CA ARG A 194 -7.48 -9.09 -14.01
C ARG A 194 -6.09 -9.68 -13.75
N ARG A 195 -5.99 -10.84 -13.16
CA ARG A 195 -4.73 -11.57 -12.98
C ARG A 195 -4.82 -13.02 -13.45
N GLY A 196 -5.35 -13.25 -14.65
CA GLY A 196 -5.10 -14.48 -15.39
C GLY A 196 -5.17 -15.78 -14.60
N THR A 197 -6.06 -15.90 -13.61
CA THR A 197 -6.43 -17.17 -13.04
C THR A 197 -7.67 -17.65 -13.76
N PRO A 198 -7.48 -18.42 -14.83
CA PRO A 198 -8.57 -18.99 -15.58
C PRO A 198 -9.27 -20.01 -14.71
N GLU A 199 -10.36 -20.55 -15.08
CA GLU A 199 -11.00 -21.80 -14.69
C GLU A 199 -11.17 -22.16 -13.18
N TYR A 200 -10.41 -21.57 -12.23
CA TYR A 200 -10.33 -22.03 -10.83
C TYR A 200 -10.55 -20.93 -9.79
N SER A 201 -10.96 -19.76 -10.23
CA SER A 201 -11.21 -18.68 -9.32
C SER A 201 -12.47 -18.94 -8.49
N ASP A 202 -12.43 -18.57 -7.23
CA ASP A 202 -13.61 -18.52 -6.37
C ASP A 202 -14.76 -17.73 -7.05
N ALA A 203 -14.43 -16.86 -8.01
CA ALA A 203 -15.36 -16.12 -8.85
C ALA A 203 -16.36 -16.98 -9.64
N GLN A 204 -16.06 -18.23 -9.94
CA GLN A 204 -17.01 -19.12 -10.61
C GLN A 204 -17.79 -20.01 -9.63
N LEU A 205 -17.12 -20.47 -8.58
CA LEU A 205 -17.69 -21.42 -7.62
C LEU A 205 -18.55 -20.74 -6.56
N ILE A 206 -18.11 -19.59 -6.08
CA ILE A 206 -18.83 -18.84 -5.05
C ILE A 206 -20.22 -18.35 -5.53
N PRO A 207 -20.37 -17.78 -6.74
CA PRO A 207 -21.69 -17.42 -7.25
C PRO A 207 -22.67 -18.61 -7.31
N ALA A 208 -22.20 -19.82 -7.68
CA ALA A 208 -23.04 -21.00 -7.72
C ALA A 208 -23.53 -21.41 -6.33
N LEU A 209 -22.66 -21.40 -5.31
CA LEU A 209 -23.05 -21.64 -3.91
C LEU A 209 -23.99 -20.54 -3.41
N THR A 210 -23.69 -19.29 -3.69
CA THR A 210 -24.54 -18.15 -3.31
C THR A 210 -25.94 -18.27 -3.90
N ALA A 211 -26.06 -18.67 -5.17
CA ALA A 211 -27.36 -18.83 -5.83
C ALA A 211 -28.25 -19.83 -5.10
N VAL A 212 -27.74 -21.01 -4.73
CA VAL A 212 -28.55 -22.00 -4.02
C VAL A 212 -28.87 -21.58 -2.59
N LEU A 213 -28.02 -20.80 -1.92
CA LEU A 213 -28.33 -20.21 -0.61
C LEU A 213 -29.45 -19.18 -0.71
N VAL A 214 -29.47 -18.39 -1.78
CA VAL A 214 -30.54 -17.44 -2.08
C VAL A 214 -31.86 -18.20 -2.34
N GLU A 215 -31.81 -19.25 -3.18
CA GLU A 215 -32.98 -20.11 -3.46
C GLU A 215 -33.54 -20.75 -2.18
N ALA A 216 -32.69 -21.19 -1.27
CA ALA A 216 -33.08 -21.73 0.03
C ALA A 216 -33.59 -20.67 1.01
N GLY A 217 -33.45 -19.38 0.69
CA GLY A 217 -33.91 -18.27 1.52
C GLY A 217 -33.02 -17.97 2.73
N ALA A 218 -31.73 -18.24 2.63
CA ALA A 218 -30.74 -17.84 3.63
C ALA A 218 -30.70 -16.32 3.80
N ARG A 219 -30.34 -15.83 5.01
CA ARG A 219 -30.20 -14.39 5.29
C ARG A 219 -28.86 -13.82 4.85
N GLY A 220 -27.82 -14.60 4.93
CA GLY A 220 -26.46 -14.21 4.56
C GLY A 220 -25.45 -15.27 4.97
N THR A 221 -24.19 -15.01 4.66
CA THR A 221 -23.05 -15.86 4.96
C THR A 221 -22.20 -15.28 6.08
N VAL A 222 -21.63 -16.14 6.93
CA VAL A 222 -20.75 -15.74 8.03
C VAL A 222 -19.50 -16.63 7.98
N GLN A 223 -18.36 -16.03 7.68
CA GLN A 223 -17.07 -16.70 7.59
C GLN A 223 -16.11 -16.20 8.66
N SER A 224 -15.14 -17.03 9.03
CA SER A 224 -14.01 -16.61 9.86
C SER A 224 -13.05 -15.73 9.05
N SER A 225 -12.52 -14.69 9.68
CA SER A 225 -11.45 -13.89 9.09
C SER A 225 -10.08 -14.57 9.17
N LYS A 226 -9.88 -15.55 10.06
CA LYS A 226 -8.63 -16.25 10.41
C LYS A 226 -7.42 -15.39 10.77
N THR A 227 -7.47 -14.11 10.51
CA THR A 227 -6.41 -13.15 10.82
C THR A 227 -6.96 -12.06 11.74
N ASP A 228 -6.15 -11.62 12.68
CA ASP A 228 -6.41 -10.44 13.48
C ASP A 228 -5.19 -9.51 13.35
N PRO A 229 -5.35 -8.35 12.75
CA PRO A 229 -6.55 -7.79 12.15
C PRO A 229 -6.96 -8.53 10.87
N PHE A 230 -8.24 -8.63 10.62
CA PHE A 230 -8.73 -9.33 9.43
C PHE A 230 -8.76 -8.45 8.19
N ARG A 231 -8.25 -9.00 7.10
CA ARG A 231 -8.22 -8.33 5.81
C ARG A 231 -9.57 -8.35 5.14
N MET A 232 -9.92 -7.20 4.59
CA MET A 232 -11.08 -7.01 3.73
C MET A 232 -10.59 -6.79 2.32
N LEU A 233 -10.70 -7.80 1.48
CA LEU A 233 -10.39 -7.69 0.06
C LEU A 233 -11.68 -7.44 -0.70
N ASP A 234 -11.70 -6.38 -1.45
CA ASP A 234 -12.90 -5.84 -2.07
C ASP A 234 -12.95 -6.14 -3.56
N GLY A 235 -14.13 -6.21 -4.10
CA GLY A 235 -14.42 -6.35 -5.52
C GLY A 235 -15.36 -5.24 -5.99
N TYR A 236 -15.88 -5.35 -7.19
CA TYR A 236 -16.94 -4.48 -7.70
C TYR A 236 -17.96 -5.28 -8.50
N VAL A 237 -19.14 -4.69 -8.68
CA VAL A 237 -20.25 -5.31 -9.40
C VAL A 237 -20.19 -4.94 -10.87
N ALA A 238 -20.20 -5.94 -11.74
CA ALA A 238 -20.04 -5.77 -13.18
C ALA A 238 -21.24 -5.10 -13.87
N SER A 239 -22.45 -5.25 -13.32
CA SER A 239 -23.66 -4.66 -13.93
C SER A 239 -24.80 -4.60 -12.91
N TRP A 240 -25.76 -3.72 -13.17
CA TRP A 240 -26.90 -3.49 -12.28
C TRP A 240 -27.83 -4.70 -12.13
N ASP A 241 -27.91 -5.56 -13.11
CA ASP A 241 -28.68 -6.80 -13.09
C ASP A 241 -28.02 -7.94 -12.31
N LYS A 242 -26.78 -7.74 -11.87
CA LYS A 242 -25.97 -8.71 -11.11
C LYS A 242 -25.65 -8.26 -9.68
N LEU A 243 -26.53 -7.42 -9.10
CA LEU A 243 -26.32 -6.98 -7.73
C LEU A 243 -26.31 -8.18 -6.77
N PRO A 244 -25.39 -8.22 -5.81
CA PRO A 244 -25.40 -9.23 -4.75
C PRO A 244 -26.66 -9.04 -3.90
N VAL A 245 -27.23 -10.14 -3.44
CA VAL A 245 -28.47 -10.16 -2.66
C VAL A 245 -28.27 -10.70 -1.25
N LEU A 246 -27.16 -11.40 -0.99
CA LEU A 246 -26.82 -11.91 0.34
C LEU A 246 -25.73 -11.04 0.98
N PRO A 247 -25.94 -10.57 2.22
CA PRO A 247 -24.86 -10.04 3.04
C PRO A 247 -23.75 -11.08 3.25
N ASP A 248 -22.50 -10.65 3.12
CA ASP A 248 -21.31 -11.47 3.37
C ASP A 248 -20.56 -10.90 4.57
N ILE A 249 -20.46 -11.67 5.64
CA ILE A 249 -19.94 -11.25 6.93
C ILE A 249 -18.63 -11.96 7.19
N LYS A 250 -17.57 -11.18 7.47
CA LYS A 250 -16.29 -11.67 7.96
C LYS A 250 -16.21 -11.42 9.45
N LEU A 251 -16.29 -12.47 10.24
CA LEU A 251 -16.37 -12.41 11.71
C LEU A 251 -14.99 -12.70 12.32
N ALA A 252 -14.66 -12.04 13.42
CA ALA A 252 -13.46 -12.34 14.18
C ALA A 252 -13.39 -13.84 14.54
N GLU A 253 -12.23 -14.46 14.32
CA GLU A 253 -12.05 -15.92 14.42
C GLU A 253 -12.50 -16.49 15.77
N GLY A 254 -12.14 -15.81 16.88
CA GLY A 254 -12.54 -16.26 18.21
C GLY A 254 -14.05 -16.31 18.40
N GLN A 255 -14.79 -15.34 17.85
CA GLN A 255 -16.26 -15.29 17.92
C GLN A 255 -16.88 -16.32 16.96
N TRP A 256 -16.29 -16.50 15.78
CA TRP A 256 -16.73 -17.53 14.85
C TRP A 256 -16.63 -18.93 15.45
N ASN A 257 -15.48 -19.25 16.07
CA ASN A 257 -15.25 -20.53 16.73
C ASN A 257 -16.16 -20.74 17.94
N GLU A 258 -16.45 -19.69 18.72
CA GLU A 258 -17.41 -19.73 19.83
C GLU A 258 -18.81 -20.11 19.32
N ILE A 259 -19.29 -19.40 18.29
CA ILE A 259 -20.61 -19.66 17.69
C ILE A 259 -20.68 -21.11 17.15
N LYS A 260 -19.66 -21.53 16.41
CA LYS A 260 -19.56 -22.89 15.90
C LYS A 260 -19.66 -23.91 17.04
N GLY A 261 -18.87 -23.73 18.10
CA GLY A 261 -18.87 -24.64 19.24
C GLY A 261 -20.21 -24.71 19.99
N LEU A 262 -20.96 -23.63 20.06
CA LEU A 262 -22.31 -23.62 20.63
C LEU A 262 -23.28 -24.42 19.76
N VAL A 263 -23.28 -24.21 18.46
CA VAL A 263 -24.15 -24.94 17.52
C VAL A 263 -23.83 -26.44 17.52
N GLU A 264 -22.56 -26.81 17.53
CA GLU A 264 -22.12 -28.23 17.58
C GLU A 264 -22.52 -28.93 18.87
N LYS A 265 -22.69 -28.20 19.99
CA LYS A 265 -23.23 -28.72 21.26
C LYS A 265 -24.76 -28.81 21.26
N GLY A 266 -25.42 -28.43 20.17
CA GLY A 266 -26.87 -28.41 20.07
C GLY A 266 -27.55 -27.18 20.68
N GLU A 267 -26.78 -26.15 21.03
CA GLU A 267 -27.33 -24.89 21.52
C GLU A 267 -28.05 -24.14 20.40
N ARG A 268 -29.17 -23.49 20.74
CA ARG A 268 -29.86 -22.62 19.81
C ARG A 268 -29.15 -21.28 19.73
N VAL A 269 -28.38 -21.05 18.68
CA VAL A 269 -27.73 -19.77 18.42
C VAL A 269 -28.59 -18.92 17.48
N GLU A 270 -28.79 -17.67 17.84
CA GLU A 270 -29.44 -16.66 16.99
C GLU A 270 -28.53 -15.45 16.86
N LEU A 271 -28.31 -15.00 15.62
CA LEU A 271 -27.57 -13.77 15.30
C LEU A 271 -28.51 -12.71 14.75
N GLU A 272 -28.13 -11.47 14.97
CA GLU A 272 -28.82 -10.27 14.49
C GLU A 272 -27.81 -9.35 13.83
N PHE A 273 -28.11 -8.89 12.61
CA PHE A 273 -27.29 -7.93 11.89
C PHE A 273 -28.16 -6.81 11.29
N ASP A 274 -27.61 -5.60 11.24
CA ASP A 274 -28.13 -4.44 10.52
C ASP A 274 -26.98 -3.84 9.72
N ILE A 275 -26.95 -4.10 8.42
CA ILE A 275 -25.86 -3.73 7.50
C ILE A 275 -26.47 -2.85 6.42
N ARG A 276 -26.11 -1.56 6.40
CA ARG A 276 -26.77 -0.56 5.55
C ARG A 276 -25.94 -0.20 4.32
N ASN A 277 -25.44 -1.21 3.61
CA ASN A 277 -24.83 -1.02 2.30
C ASN A 277 -25.92 -0.75 1.25
N TRP A 278 -25.58 0.08 0.27
CA TRP A 278 -26.49 0.34 -0.85
C TRP A 278 -25.70 0.61 -2.14
N PHE A 279 -26.36 0.32 -3.27
CA PHE A 279 -25.77 0.49 -4.61
C PHE A 279 -26.35 1.73 -5.28
N LYS A 280 -25.54 2.35 -6.14
CA LYS A 280 -25.92 3.47 -6.98
C LYS A 280 -25.85 3.03 -8.44
N MET A 281 -26.91 3.31 -9.21
CA MET A 281 -26.91 3.04 -10.63
C MET A 281 -25.78 3.83 -11.28
N GLY A 282 -24.97 3.12 -12.06
CA GLY A 282 -23.82 3.68 -12.75
C GLY A 282 -24.08 3.95 -14.25
N PRO A 283 -23.01 4.22 -15.00
CA PRO A 283 -21.63 4.22 -14.53
C PRO A 283 -21.34 5.38 -13.55
N VAL A 284 -20.48 5.13 -12.58
CA VAL A 284 -20.00 6.14 -11.64
C VAL A 284 -18.54 6.42 -11.92
N LYS A 285 -18.26 7.65 -12.39
CA LYS A 285 -16.91 8.11 -12.67
C LYS A 285 -16.13 8.36 -11.39
N TYR A 286 -14.83 8.12 -11.45
CA TYR A 286 -13.87 8.48 -10.42
C TYR A 286 -12.67 9.22 -11.04
N HIS A 287 -12.02 10.05 -10.24
CA HIS A 287 -11.01 10.99 -10.72
C HIS A 287 -9.79 10.96 -9.82
N SER A 288 -8.60 11.07 -10.40
CA SER A 288 -7.41 11.52 -9.68
C SER A 288 -7.51 13.03 -9.41
N VAL A 289 -6.85 13.50 -8.35
CA VAL A 289 -6.72 14.93 -8.09
C VAL A 289 -5.33 15.36 -8.53
N VAL A 290 -5.26 16.34 -9.41
CA VAL A 290 -3.98 16.89 -9.90
C VAL A 290 -3.87 18.33 -9.42
N ALA A 291 -2.81 18.65 -8.67
CA ALA A 291 -2.52 19.99 -8.20
C ALA A 291 -1.13 20.43 -8.64
N THR A 292 -1.01 21.65 -9.16
CA THR A 292 0.22 22.16 -9.77
C THR A 292 0.65 23.50 -9.16
N LEU A 293 1.90 23.54 -8.71
CA LEU A 293 2.65 24.76 -8.52
C LEU A 293 3.52 24.99 -9.75
N ARG A 294 3.08 25.92 -10.59
CA ARG A 294 3.66 26.14 -11.93
C ARG A 294 5.09 26.66 -11.88
N GLY A 295 5.95 26.09 -12.70
CA GLY A 295 7.34 26.51 -12.87
C GLY A 295 7.47 27.88 -13.55
N THR A 296 8.52 28.61 -13.20
CA THR A 296 8.76 29.98 -13.72
C THR A 296 9.66 30.01 -14.94
N GLU A 297 10.52 29.01 -15.12
CA GLU A 297 11.47 28.93 -16.25
C GLU A 297 11.16 27.75 -17.18
N PHE A 298 10.81 26.61 -16.61
CA PHE A 298 10.53 25.36 -17.33
C PHE A 298 9.16 24.80 -16.89
N PRO A 299 8.04 25.48 -17.22
CA PRO A 299 6.71 25.10 -16.74
C PRO A 299 6.23 23.73 -17.23
N ASP A 300 6.82 23.21 -18.31
CA ASP A 300 6.49 21.90 -18.90
C ASP A 300 7.48 20.79 -18.51
N GLU A 301 8.37 21.04 -17.55
CA GLU A 301 9.20 20.05 -16.89
C GLU A 301 8.71 19.86 -15.44
N TYR A 302 8.66 18.61 -14.98
CA TYR A 302 7.90 18.27 -13.77
C TYR A 302 8.73 17.55 -12.72
N ILE A 303 8.47 17.91 -11.45
CA ILE A 303 8.67 17.05 -10.29
C ILE A 303 7.29 16.56 -9.87
N VAL A 304 7.09 15.24 -9.83
CA VAL A 304 5.81 14.63 -9.45
C VAL A 304 5.90 14.11 -8.03
N LEU A 305 4.95 14.47 -7.19
CA LEU A 305 4.72 13.89 -5.86
C LEU A 305 3.40 13.13 -5.91
N GLY A 306 3.33 11.96 -5.32
CA GLY A 306 2.13 11.13 -5.39
C GLY A 306 1.88 10.29 -4.14
N GLY A 307 0.70 9.78 -4.09
CA GLY A 307 0.15 8.77 -3.21
C GLY A 307 -1.28 8.49 -3.65
N HIS A 308 -1.80 7.30 -3.36
CA HIS A 308 -3.18 7.03 -3.77
C HIS A 308 -4.19 7.61 -2.79
N PHE A 309 -5.33 8.00 -3.30
CA PHE A 309 -6.35 8.68 -2.52
C PHE A 309 -7.52 7.79 -2.17
N ASP A 310 -7.70 6.72 -2.93
CA ASP A 310 -8.67 5.69 -2.58
C ASP A 310 -8.16 4.80 -1.43
N CYS A 311 -9.04 4.00 -0.89
CA CYS A 311 -8.76 2.99 0.12
C CYS A 311 -9.93 2.01 0.18
N PHE A 312 -9.73 0.83 0.73
CA PHE A 312 -10.85 -0.07 0.99
C PHE A 312 -11.82 0.50 2.03
N SER A 313 -13.09 0.53 1.69
CA SER A 313 -14.12 1.28 2.42
C SER A 313 -14.55 0.69 3.76
N ALA A 314 -14.04 -0.48 4.14
CA ALA A 314 -14.29 -1.07 5.45
C ALA A 314 -13.56 -0.35 6.61
N ALA A 315 -12.56 0.47 6.28
CA ALA A 315 -11.87 1.38 7.18
C ALA A 315 -11.86 2.80 6.60
N THR A 316 -10.93 3.65 7.00
CA THR A 316 -10.94 5.06 6.61
C THR A 316 -9.72 5.51 5.80
N GLY A 317 -8.80 4.58 5.48
CA GLY A 317 -7.63 4.87 4.63
C GLY A 317 -6.68 5.91 5.21
N ALA A 318 -6.42 5.83 6.52
CA ALA A 318 -5.54 6.81 7.16
C ALA A 318 -4.07 6.40 7.09
N VAL A 319 -3.79 5.12 7.11
CA VAL A 319 -2.43 4.56 6.93
C VAL A 319 -2.21 4.24 5.47
N ASP A 320 -3.13 3.53 4.86
CA ASP A 320 -3.13 3.10 3.46
C ASP A 320 -4.15 3.93 2.64
N ASP A 321 -3.82 5.01 1.91
CA ASP A 321 -2.49 5.60 1.89
C ASP A 321 -2.48 7.04 2.47
N GLY A 322 -3.19 7.28 3.59
CA GLY A 322 -3.11 8.58 4.28
C GLY A 322 -1.68 8.94 4.70
N SER A 323 -0.83 7.95 4.94
CA SER A 323 0.58 8.14 5.27
C SER A 323 1.43 8.61 4.08
N GLY A 324 0.93 8.49 2.86
CA GLY A 324 1.61 8.90 1.63
C GLY A 324 1.02 10.15 1.00
N PHE A 325 -0.29 10.18 0.69
CA PHE A 325 -0.86 11.35 0.04
C PHE A 325 -0.82 12.62 0.89
N ALA A 326 -1.04 12.52 2.21
CA ALA A 326 -1.08 13.72 3.04
C ALA A 326 0.28 14.42 3.18
N PRO A 327 1.43 13.71 3.33
CA PRO A 327 2.74 14.33 3.19
C PRO A 327 3.00 14.99 1.83
N ALA A 328 2.49 14.44 0.72
CA ALA A 328 2.61 15.06 -0.60
C ALA A 328 1.80 16.37 -0.69
N MET A 329 0.56 16.36 -0.21
CA MET A 329 -0.28 17.57 -0.09
C MET A 329 0.41 18.65 0.76
N GLU A 330 0.88 18.26 1.94
CA GLU A 330 1.52 19.20 2.87
C GLU A 330 2.84 19.75 2.31
N ALA A 331 3.63 18.92 1.62
CA ALA A 331 4.85 19.38 0.97
C ALA A 331 4.59 20.51 -0.02
N LEU A 332 3.56 20.37 -0.87
CA LEU A 332 3.19 21.41 -1.82
C LEU A 332 2.66 22.67 -1.13
N ARG A 333 1.85 22.52 -0.06
CA ARG A 333 1.38 23.63 0.76
C ARG A 333 2.54 24.40 1.41
N LEU A 334 3.50 23.70 2.00
CA LEU A 334 4.67 24.31 2.65
C LEU A 334 5.48 25.13 1.64
N ILE A 335 5.72 24.58 0.44
CA ILE A 335 6.44 25.29 -0.63
C ILE A 335 5.68 26.57 -1.03
N GLN A 336 4.40 26.47 -1.29
CA GLN A 336 3.55 27.62 -1.67
C GLN A 336 3.51 28.67 -0.55
N ALA A 337 3.28 28.26 0.71
CA ALA A 337 3.22 29.16 1.86
C ALA A 337 4.57 29.84 2.16
N ALA A 338 5.69 29.19 1.83
CA ALA A 338 7.01 29.79 1.90
C ALA A 338 7.26 30.85 0.82
N GLY A 339 6.37 30.98 -0.16
CA GLY A 339 6.53 31.85 -1.33
C GLY A 339 7.45 31.22 -2.38
N GLY A 340 7.50 29.88 -2.43
CA GLY A 340 8.30 29.13 -3.38
C GLY A 340 7.89 29.43 -4.83
N ARG A 341 8.89 29.70 -5.65
CA ARG A 341 8.77 29.96 -7.09
C ARG A 341 9.74 29.03 -7.83
N PRO A 342 9.37 27.75 -7.97
CA PRO A 342 10.27 26.78 -8.57
C PRO A 342 10.53 27.11 -10.05
N LYS A 343 11.70 26.71 -10.58
CA LYS A 343 11.99 26.79 -12.01
C LYS A 343 11.13 25.84 -12.82
N ARG A 344 10.93 24.61 -12.31
CA ARG A 344 10.09 23.55 -12.89
C ARG A 344 8.80 23.40 -12.11
N SER A 345 7.76 22.95 -12.78
CA SER A 345 6.48 22.70 -12.12
C SER A 345 6.60 21.56 -11.10
N ILE A 346 5.98 21.76 -9.93
CA ILE A 346 5.82 20.68 -8.95
C ILE A 346 4.34 20.27 -8.99
N VAL A 347 4.10 18.99 -9.28
CA VAL A 347 2.76 18.43 -9.43
C VAL A 347 2.52 17.43 -8.32
N VAL A 348 1.41 17.58 -7.61
CA VAL A 348 0.91 16.54 -6.70
C VAL A 348 -0.22 15.80 -7.40
N ILE A 349 -0.15 14.48 -7.43
CA ILE A 349 -1.23 13.63 -7.94
C ILE A 349 -1.71 12.73 -6.81
N LEU A 350 -2.99 12.86 -6.47
CA LEU A 350 -3.67 11.95 -5.58
C LEU A 350 -4.37 10.91 -6.47
N PHE A 351 -3.77 9.74 -6.60
CA PHE A 351 -4.20 8.75 -7.57
C PHE A 351 -5.52 8.09 -7.20
N ALA A 352 -6.34 7.83 -8.21
CA ALA A 352 -7.58 7.08 -8.11
C ALA A 352 -7.32 5.60 -8.38
N ALA A 353 -8.13 4.74 -7.77
CA ALA A 353 -8.23 3.33 -8.13
C ALA A 353 -6.88 2.58 -8.15
N GLU A 354 -6.00 2.93 -7.22
CA GLU A 354 -4.77 2.19 -6.95
C GLU A 354 -5.12 0.79 -6.49
N GLU A 355 -5.97 0.69 -5.48
CA GLU A 355 -6.41 -0.53 -4.80
C GLU A 355 -7.04 -1.57 -5.74
N ILE A 356 -7.59 -1.13 -6.85
CA ILE A 356 -8.21 -2.01 -7.84
C ILE A 356 -7.36 -2.19 -9.11
N GLY A 357 -6.10 -1.73 -9.10
CA GLY A 357 -5.12 -2.05 -10.13
C GLY A 357 -4.33 -0.89 -10.71
N LEU A 358 -3.98 0.12 -9.91
CA LEU A 358 -3.15 1.28 -10.30
C LEU A 358 -3.74 2.05 -11.51
N ILE A 359 -5.06 2.15 -11.59
CA ILE A 359 -5.74 2.66 -12.79
C ILE A 359 -5.41 4.13 -12.99
N GLY A 360 -5.48 4.95 -11.94
CA GLY A 360 -5.27 6.39 -12.02
C GLY A 360 -3.88 6.78 -12.51
N SER A 361 -2.83 6.09 -12.07
CA SER A 361 -1.46 6.38 -12.51
C SER A 361 -1.21 5.95 -13.96
N GLN A 362 -1.77 4.81 -14.38
CA GLN A 362 -1.69 4.36 -15.77
C GLN A 362 -2.45 5.28 -16.71
N ASP A 363 -3.66 5.68 -16.33
CA ASP A 363 -4.53 6.52 -17.17
C ASP A 363 -3.97 7.94 -17.30
N TRP A 364 -3.44 8.51 -16.21
CA TRP A 364 -2.80 9.83 -16.24
C TRP A 364 -1.64 9.89 -17.24
N LEU A 365 -0.81 8.85 -17.30
CA LEU A 365 0.29 8.75 -18.26
C LEU A 365 -0.20 8.53 -19.68
N LYS A 366 -1.18 7.66 -19.87
CA LYS A 366 -1.79 7.33 -21.17
C LYS A 366 -2.45 8.56 -21.82
N ASP A 367 -3.13 9.38 -21.03
CA ASP A 367 -3.80 10.57 -21.52
C ASP A 367 -2.86 11.75 -21.82
N ARG A 368 -1.58 11.61 -21.41
CA ARG A 368 -0.51 12.60 -21.63
C ARG A 368 0.68 12.01 -22.39
N PRO A 369 0.48 11.56 -23.65
CA PRO A 369 1.56 10.95 -24.42
C PRO A 369 2.75 11.90 -24.53
N GLY A 370 3.96 11.41 -24.23
CA GLY A 370 5.18 12.20 -24.23
C GLY A 370 5.42 13.05 -22.97
N VAL A 371 4.63 12.86 -21.90
CA VAL A 371 4.89 13.52 -20.62
C VAL A 371 6.05 12.88 -19.85
N ALA A 372 6.22 11.57 -19.94
CA ALA A 372 7.23 10.83 -19.19
C ALA A 372 8.67 11.38 -19.35
N PRO A 373 9.16 11.73 -20.56
CA PRO A 373 10.46 12.40 -20.73
C PRO A 373 10.57 13.75 -20.04
N LYS A 374 9.46 14.44 -19.77
CA LYS A 374 9.41 15.75 -19.11
C LYS A 374 9.38 15.66 -17.58
N ILE A 375 9.14 14.49 -17.03
CA ILE A 375 9.17 14.25 -15.59
C ILE A 375 10.61 13.96 -15.19
N MET A 376 11.21 14.90 -14.48
CA MET A 376 12.58 14.81 -14.02
C MET A 376 12.73 13.80 -12.88
N MET A 377 11.76 13.75 -11.98
CA MET A 377 11.75 12.86 -10.83
C MET A 377 10.32 12.69 -10.32
N MET A 378 9.99 11.49 -9.89
CA MET A 378 8.77 11.21 -9.14
C MET A 378 9.10 10.71 -7.73
N VAL A 379 8.31 11.15 -6.77
CA VAL A 379 8.27 10.65 -5.40
C VAL A 379 6.86 10.13 -5.14
N ASN A 380 6.71 8.83 -4.99
CA ASN A 380 5.46 8.22 -4.52
C ASN A 380 5.70 7.65 -3.14
N ARG A 381 4.74 7.84 -2.25
CA ARG A 381 4.75 7.19 -0.94
C ARG A 381 3.46 6.40 -0.79
N ASP A 382 3.65 5.19 -0.33
CA ASP A 382 2.61 4.22 -0.05
C ASP A 382 3.20 3.21 0.92
N GLY A 383 2.67 3.14 2.13
CA GLY A 383 3.20 2.25 3.15
C GLY A 383 3.06 2.77 4.59
N SER A 384 3.94 2.30 5.46
CA SER A 384 3.88 2.60 6.90
C SER A 384 4.04 4.10 7.22
N PRO A 385 3.43 4.59 8.30
CA PRO A 385 3.68 5.92 8.84
C PRO A 385 5.12 6.01 9.35
N SER A 386 6.02 6.42 8.49
CA SER A 386 7.46 6.39 8.73
C SER A 386 8.10 7.76 8.56
N ALA A 387 9.19 8.01 9.30
CA ALA A 387 10.04 9.18 9.12
C ALA A 387 11.06 8.93 8.01
N ILE A 388 11.23 9.88 7.11
CA ILE A 388 12.26 9.83 6.07
C ILE A 388 13.62 10.09 6.73
N THR A 389 14.55 9.14 6.58
CA THR A 389 15.90 9.20 7.17
C THR A 389 17.00 9.32 6.12
N GLY A 390 16.66 9.28 4.84
CA GLY A 390 17.64 9.37 3.78
C GLY A 390 17.07 9.11 2.40
N ALA A 391 17.96 9.06 1.44
CA ALA A 391 17.64 8.67 0.07
C ALA A 391 18.81 7.90 -0.54
N VAL A 392 18.46 6.93 -1.39
CA VAL A 392 19.42 6.23 -2.24
C VAL A 392 19.31 6.79 -3.65
N VAL A 393 20.38 7.36 -4.16
CA VAL A 393 20.39 8.03 -5.47
C VAL A 393 21.53 7.51 -6.35
N PRO A 394 21.40 7.54 -7.68
CA PRO A 394 22.47 7.16 -8.58
C PRO A 394 23.69 8.11 -8.41
N GLU A 395 24.88 7.64 -8.79
CA GLU A 395 26.11 8.44 -8.75
C GLU A 395 25.94 9.80 -9.43
N THR A 396 25.24 9.83 -10.56
CA THR A 396 24.99 11.04 -11.35
C THR A 396 24.18 12.11 -10.61
N TRP A 397 23.45 11.76 -9.56
CA TRP A 397 22.65 12.70 -8.75
C TRP A 397 23.34 13.14 -7.46
N LEU A 398 24.38 12.43 -7.01
CA LEU A 398 24.98 12.64 -5.68
C LEU A 398 25.39 14.08 -5.42
N ALA A 399 26.03 14.74 -6.41
CA ALA A 399 26.53 16.09 -6.24
C ALA A 399 25.41 17.10 -5.99
N ASP A 400 24.30 16.99 -6.73
CA ASP A 400 23.15 17.89 -6.60
C ASP A 400 22.32 17.54 -5.37
N PHE A 401 22.10 16.27 -5.09
CA PHE A 401 21.37 15.83 -3.89
C PHE A 401 22.12 16.18 -2.60
N LYS A 402 23.45 16.17 -2.57
CA LYS A 402 24.23 16.69 -1.42
C LYS A 402 23.92 18.14 -1.13
N LYS A 403 23.75 18.99 -2.16
CA LYS A 403 23.36 20.41 -1.99
C LYS A 403 21.93 20.52 -1.52
N ILE A 404 21.00 19.83 -2.18
CA ILE A 404 19.56 19.85 -1.87
C ILE A 404 19.30 19.39 -0.43
N THR A 405 19.96 18.32 0.01
CA THR A 405 19.69 17.69 1.30
C THR A 405 20.58 18.19 2.45
N ALA A 406 21.54 19.08 2.17
CA ALA A 406 22.42 19.64 3.20
C ALA A 406 21.65 20.22 4.41
N PRO A 407 20.55 20.96 4.25
CA PRO A 407 19.76 21.46 5.38
C PRO A 407 19.07 20.36 6.20
N LEU A 408 18.90 19.17 5.65
CA LEU A 408 18.20 18.05 6.26
C LEU A 408 19.10 17.18 7.15
N VAL A 409 20.43 17.23 6.97
CA VAL A 409 21.39 16.35 7.67
C VAL A 409 21.28 16.47 9.18
N SER A 410 21.05 17.68 9.69
CA SER A 410 20.90 17.96 11.13
C SER A 410 19.51 18.45 11.51
N LEU A 411 18.52 18.26 10.64
CA LEU A 411 17.18 18.78 10.85
C LEU A 411 16.50 18.16 12.09
N HIS A 412 16.64 16.87 12.25
CA HIS A 412 16.02 16.14 13.35
C HIS A 412 17.03 15.17 14.02
N PRO A 413 17.20 15.24 15.36
CA PRO A 413 18.23 14.44 16.05
C PRO A 413 18.00 12.94 15.99
N LYS A 414 16.74 12.48 15.95
CA LYS A 414 16.40 11.05 15.86
C LYS A 414 16.49 10.54 14.41
N TRP A 415 16.30 11.41 13.42
CA TRP A 415 16.21 11.05 12.01
C TRP A 415 17.16 11.92 11.16
N PRO A 416 18.48 11.82 11.38
CA PRO A 416 19.45 12.54 10.56
C PRO A 416 19.36 12.03 9.12
N PHE A 417 19.25 12.95 8.16
CA PHE A 417 19.14 12.57 6.75
C PHE A 417 20.48 12.08 6.22
N LYS A 418 20.49 10.88 5.64
CA LYS A 418 21.64 10.26 5.01
C LYS A 418 21.41 10.14 3.51
N LEU A 419 22.43 10.50 2.75
CA LEU A 419 22.43 10.30 1.30
C LEU A 419 23.38 9.15 0.97
N GLU A 420 22.85 8.13 0.31
CA GLU A 420 23.60 6.96 -0.08
C GLU A 420 23.67 6.85 -1.61
N ARG A 421 24.77 6.31 -2.09
CA ARG A 421 24.95 5.97 -3.49
C ARG A 421 24.24 4.65 -3.78
N GLY A 422 23.35 4.67 -4.76
CA GLY A 422 22.68 3.48 -5.30
C GLY A 422 23.36 2.96 -6.55
N VAL A 423 23.07 1.70 -6.85
CA VAL A 423 23.34 1.08 -8.16
C VAL A 423 22.08 1.18 -9.03
N PRO A 424 22.23 1.17 -10.36
CA PRO A 424 21.07 1.09 -11.25
C PRO A 424 20.17 -0.11 -10.90
N ARG A 425 18.86 0.09 -10.91
CA ARG A 425 17.91 -0.99 -10.63
C ARG A 425 17.06 -1.33 -11.85
N ALA A 426 16.46 -2.51 -11.85
CA ALA A 426 15.45 -2.81 -12.85
C ALA A 426 14.26 -1.84 -12.69
N HIS A 427 13.72 -1.35 -13.80
CA HIS A 427 12.44 -0.64 -13.79
C HIS A 427 11.29 -1.64 -13.76
N ALA A 428 10.10 -1.19 -13.39
CA ALA A 428 8.91 -2.02 -13.43
C ALA A 428 8.58 -2.39 -14.89
N THR A 429 8.23 -3.64 -15.12
CA THR A 429 7.82 -4.16 -16.45
C THR A 429 6.33 -4.46 -16.51
N SER A 430 5.64 -4.35 -15.39
CA SER A 430 4.19 -4.47 -15.25
C SER A 430 3.72 -3.63 -14.08
N PRO A 431 2.46 -3.15 -14.09
CA PRO A 431 1.90 -2.45 -12.94
C PRO A 431 1.92 -3.36 -11.70
N GLY A 432 2.38 -2.85 -10.57
CA GLY A 432 2.42 -3.61 -9.32
C GLY A 432 3.09 -2.87 -8.17
N GLY A 433 2.69 -3.25 -6.96
CA GLY A 433 3.20 -2.66 -5.74
C GLY A 433 2.54 -1.34 -5.40
N THR A 434 2.75 -0.29 -6.19
CA THR A 434 2.14 1.03 -6.02
C THR A 434 2.27 1.87 -7.30
N ASP A 435 1.65 3.04 -7.35
CA ASP A 435 1.56 3.93 -8.53
C ASP A 435 2.90 4.29 -9.17
N SER A 436 3.99 4.33 -8.39
CA SER A 436 5.33 4.57 -8.96
C SER A 436 5.72 3.57 -10.04
N SER A 437 5.19 2.34 -10.00
CA SER A 437 5.48 1.32 -11.00
C SER A 437 4.99 1.69 -12.41
N SER A 438 3.84 2.38 -12.50
CA SER A 438 3.32 2.88 -13.78
C SER A 438 4.28 3.90 -14.41
N PHE A 439 4.87 4.77 -13.59
CA PHE A 439 5.87 5.76 -14.03
C PHE A 439 7.21 5.09 -14.37
N GLU A 440 7.64 4.12 -13.58
CA GLU A 440 8.87 3.35 -13.85
C GLU A 440 8.80 2.60 -15.19
N MET A 441 7.63 2.06 -15.56
CA MET A 441 7.41 1.41 -16.87
C MET A 441 7.67 2.36 -18.04
N GLU A 442 7.38 3.65 -17.87
CA GLU A 442 7.64 4.70 -18.85
C GLU A 442 9.06 5.31 -18.71
N GLY A 443 9.93 4.70 -17.89
CA GLY A 443 11.30 5.14 -17.66
C GLY A 443 11.42 6.44 -16.86
N VAL A 444 10.37 6.86 -16.14
CA VAL A 444 10.43 8.03 -15.25
C VAL A 444 11.29 7.69 -14.04
N PRO A 445 12.31 8.51 -13.72
CA PRO A 445 13.11 8.30 -12.52
C PRO A 445 12.27 8.43 -11.25
N THR A 446 12.21 7.37 -10.43
CA THR A 446 11.53 7.42 -9.14
C THR A 446 12.55 7.47 -8.01
N LEU A 447 12.41 8.45 -7.13
CA LEU A 447 13.24 8.59 -5.93
C LEU A 447 12.69 7.69 -4.82
N ARG A 448 13.55 6.83 -4.28
CA ARG A 448 13.22 5.99 -3.12
C ARG A 448 13.83 6.56 -1.87
N PHE A 449 13.00 6.99 -0.94
CA PHE A 449 13.44 7.37 0.39
C PHE A 449 13.75 6.17 1.25
N GLN A 450 14.77 6.30 2.07
CA GLN A 450 14.97 5.44 3.23
C GLN A 450 14.08 5.95 4.36
N THR A 451 13.42 5.05 5.06
CA THR A 451 12.46 5.41 6.10
C THR A 451 12.69 4.60 7.36
N GLN A 452 12.23 5.13 8.48
CA GLN A 452 12.27 4.46 9.78
C GLN A 452 10.92 4.53 10.47
N THR A 453 10.45 3.39 10.97
CA THR A 453 9.26 3.24 11.79
C THR A 453 9.34 1.93 12.57
N ASP A 454 8.59 1.82 13.64
CA ASP A 454 8.30 0.57 14.35
C ASP A 454 6.87 0.06 14.08
N TYR A 455 6.12 0.77 13.23
CA TYR A 455 4.78 0.36 12.83
C TYR A 455 4.81 -0.81 11.84
N SER A 456 3.99 -1.82 12.11
CA SER A 456 3.78 -2.90 11.16
C SER A 456 2.68 -2.55 10.16
N TYR A 457 3.04 -2.31 8.90
CA TYR A 457 2.07 -1.98 7.85
C TYR A 457 0.96 -3.02 7.69
N ASN A 458 1.30 -4.29 7.86
CA ASN A 458 0.33 -5.39 7.82
C ASN A 458 -0.78 -5.30 8.87
N HIS A 459 -0.62 -4.46 9.91
CA HIS A 459 -1.67 -4.22 10.89
C HIS A 459 -2.83 -3.41 10.29
N ALA A 460 -2.52 -2.43 9.45
CA ALA A 460 -3.53 -1.57 8.81
C ALA A 460 -3.86 -2.01 7.38
N TRP A 461 -2.88 -2.47 6.62
CA TRP A 461 -3.02 -2.75 5.19
C TRP A 461 -4.22 -3.64 4.87
N HIS A 462 -5.23 -3.06 4.21
CA HIS A 462 -6.49 -3.71 3.83
C HIS A 462 -7.28 -4.29 5.02
N THR A 463 -7.20 -3.68 6.20
CA THR A 463 -7.87 -4.18 7.41
C THR A 463 -8.80 -3.13 8.02
N LEU A 464 -9.63 -3.54 9.00
CA LEU A 464 -10.45 -2.62 9.78
C LEU A 464 -9.65 -1.68 10.69
N HIS A 465 -8.32 -1.88 10.79
CA HIS A 465 -7.41 -1.03 11.58
C HIS A 465 -6.76 0.09 10.75
N ASP A 466 -7.12 0.23 9.48
CA ASP A 466 -6.66 1.36 8.68
C ASP A 466 -7.39 2.65 9.07
N LEU A 467 -7.10 3.13 10.27
CA LEU A 467 -7.80 4.21 10.94
C LEU A 467 -6.86 5.36 11.31
N TYR A 468 -7.41 6.56 11.42
CA TYR A 468 -6.66 7.75 11.85
C TYR A 468 -6.01 7.58 13.23
N SER A 469 -6.64 6.85 14.14
CA SER A 469 -6.09 6.54 15.46
C SER A 469 -4.76 5.81 15.42
N GLU A 470 -4.55 4.97 14.40
CA GLU A 470 -3.30 4.25 14.18
C GLU A 470 -2.15 5.18 13.75
N LEU A 471 -2.50 6.26 13.07
CA LEU A 471 -1.54 7.26 12.59
C LEU A 471 -1.14 8.27 13.67
N VAL A 472 -2.01 8.56 14.64
CA VAL A 472 -1.79 9.60 15.67
C VAL A 472 -0.47 9.43 16.43
N PRO A 473 -0.05 8.22 16.88
CA PRO A 473 1.24 8.02 17.54
C PRO A 473 2.45 8.39 16.66
N TYR A 474 2.27 8.42 15.35
CA TYR A 474 3.29 8.68 14.33
C TYR A 474 3.23 10.11 13.76
N THR A 475 2.55 11.02 14.43
CA THR A 475 2.39 12.42 14.01
C THR A 475 3.72 13.08 13.65
N GLU A 476 4.76 12.91 14.48
CA GLU A 476 6.07 13.51 14.21
C GLU A 476 6.77 12.86 13.00
N HIS A 477 6.56 11.58 12.75
CA HIS A 477 7.05 10.90 11.54
C HIS A 477 6.42 11.52 10.29
N GLN A 478 5.12 11.75 10.31
CA GLN A 478 4.39 12.33 9.18
C GLN A 478 4.80 13.78 8.91
N LYS A 479 4.91 14.61 9.96
CA LYS A 479 5.38 16.01 9.85
C LYS A 479 6.79 16.07 9.29
N HIS A 480 7.70 15.24 9.82
CA HIS A 480 9.08 15.17 9.34
C HIS A 480 9.14 14.75 7.87
N SER A 481 8.36 13.75 7.47
CA SER A 481 8.33 13.27 6.10
C SER A 481 7.77 14.29 5.12
N ALA A 482 6.71 15.00 5.47
CA ALA A 482 6.17 16.09 4.66
C ALA A 482 7.21 17.20 4.45
N LEU A 483 7.91 17.59 5.52
CA LEU A 483 8.95 18.61 5.47
C LEU A 483 10.14 18.17 4.59
N VAL A 484 10.64 16.95 4.76
CA VAL A 484 11.73 16.41 3.95
C VAL A 484 11.32 16.37 2.47
N THR A 485 10.11 15.89 2.17
CA THR A 485 9.57 15.85 0.81
C THR A 485 9.51 17.25 0.20
N ALA A 486 9.06 18.26 0.95
CA ALA A 486 9.00 19.66 0.48
C ALA A 486 10.39 20.21 0.10
N VAL A 487 11.38 20.01 0.98
CA VAL A 487 12.76 20.49 0.73
C VAL A 487 13.36 19.79 -0.48
N VAL A 488 13.19 18.47 -0.60
CA VAL A 488 13.74 17.70 -1.72
C VAL A 488 13.05 18.10 -3.04
N ALA A 489 11.73 18.18 -3.05
CA ALA A 489 10.97 18.55 -4.24
C ALA A 489 11.31 19.98 -4.73
N TYR A 490 11.33 20.96 -3.81
CA TYR A 490 11.68 22.32 -4.15
C TYR A 490 13.13 22.44 -4.62
N GLY A 491 14.06 21.79 -3.94
CA GLY A 491 15.47 21.80 -4.33
C GLY A 491 15.71 21.17 -5.71
N ALA A 492 15.07 20.02 -5.98
CA ALA A 492 15.16 19.38 -7.29
C ALA A 492 14.54 20.24 -8.41
N ALA A 493 13.37 20.85 -8.15
CA ALA A 493 12.70 21.72 -9.12
C ALA A 493 13.52 22.98 -9.49
N ASN A 494 14.45 23.40 -8.63
CA ASN A 494 15.30 24.59 -8.84
C ASN A 494 16.69 24.29 -9.41
N LEU A 495 17.02 23.06 -9.75
CA LEU A 495 18.28 22.74 -10.41
C LEU A 495 18.38 23.45 -11.77
N ASP A 496 19.57 23.94 -12.11
CA ASP A 496 19.83 24.60 -13.39
C ASP A 496 19.69 23.63 -14.57
N LYS A 497 20.05 22.37 -14.35
CA LYS A 497 19.93 21.29 -15.35
C LYS A 497 19.05 20.18 -14.81
N PRO A 498 18.32 19.47 -15.68
CA PRO A 498 17.58 18.31 -15.25
C PRO A 498 18.50 17.22 -14.72
N LEU A 499 17.99 16.42 -13.79
CA LEU A 499 18.70 15.24 -13.27
C LEU A 499 18.95 14.25 -14.43
N PRO A 500 20.18 13.72 -14.58
CA PRO A 500 20.45 12.68 -15.57
C PRO A 500 19.62 11.42 -15.33
N ARG A 501 19.18 10.78 -16.40
CA ARG A 501 18.47 9.48 -16.32
C ARG A 501 19.44 8.30 -16.24
N GLU A 502 20.68 8.50 -16.69
CA GLU A 502 21.73 7.48 -16.63
C GLU A 502 22.02 7.06 -15.19
N GLY A 503 22.08 5.76 -14.99
CA GLY A 503 22.36 5.16 -13.68
C GLY A 503 21.16 5.03 -12.75
N VAL A 504 19.95 5.45 -13.17
CA VAL A 504 18.71 5.21 -12.41
C VAL A 504 18.24 3.79 -12.64
N TYR A 505 18.06 3.42 -13.89
CA TYR A 505 17.61 2.09 -14.28
C TYR A 505 18.69 1.36 -15.08
N LEU A 506 18.64 0.03 -15.00
CA LEU A 506 19.39 -0.84 -15.89
C LEU A 506 18.88 -0.67 -17.32
N ALA A 507 19.77 -0.71 -18.29
CA ALA A 507 19.37 -0.87 -19.68
C ALA A 507 18.71 -2.26 -19.86
N ASP A 508 17.93 -2.43 -20.93
CA ASP A 508 17.32 -3.73 -21.22
C ASP A 508 18.38 -4.83 -21.26
N GLY A 509 18.13 -5.92 -20.55
CA GLY A 509 19.10 -7.01 -20.47
C GLY A 509 18.98 -7.83 -19.19
N LEU A 510 19.92 -8.72 -19.01
CA LEU A 510 20.07 -9.55 -17.83
C LEU A 510 21.31 -9.11 -17.07
N TYR A 511 21.14 -8.86 -15.78
CA TYR A 511 22.20 -8.35 -14.92
C TYR A 511 22.37 -9.19 -13.66
N ALA A 512 23.56 -9.16 -13.08
CA ALA A 512 23.81 -9.65 -11.74
C ALA A 512 24.29 -8.50 -10.84
N ASP A 513 23.72 -8.40 -9.66
CA ASP A 513 24.23 -7.59 -8.56
C ASP A 513 25.11 -8.45 -7.67
N ILE A 514 26.40 -8.12 -7.62
CA ILE A 514 27.40 -8.86 -6.85
C ILE A 514 27.80 -7.98 -5.66
N ALA A 515 27.38 -8.38 -4.45
CA ALA A 515 27.78 -7.71 -3.21
C ALA A 515 29.13 -8.29 -2.73
N ILE A 516 30.11 -7.43 -2.53
CA ILE A 516 31.45 -7.79 -2.03
C ILE A 516 31.74 -7.03 -0.75
N GLY A 517 32.18 -7.71 0.29
CA GLY A 517 32.57 -7.10 1.57
C GLY A 517 31.77 -7.65 2.75
N SER A 518 31.73 -6.88 3.86
CA SER A 518 30.95 -7.26 5.04
C SER A 518 29.46 -7.06 4.82
N ALA A 519 28.62 -7.82 5.51
CA ALA A 519 27.17 -7.69 5.46
C ALA A 519 26.67 -6.27 5.82
N ASP A 520 27.42 -5.56 6.66
CA ASP A 520 27.07 -4.21 7.13
C ASP A 520 27.51 -3.09 6.18
N ALA A 521 28.42 -3.38 5.24
CA ALA A 521 28.92 -2.40 4.28
C ALA A 521 29.37 -3.09 2.97
N PRO A 522 28.47 -3.68 2.20
CA PRO A 522 28.80 -4.32 0.93
C PRO A 522 29.13 -3.28 -0.14
N VAL A 523 30.09 -3.63 -1.00
CA VAL A 523 30.30 -2.93 -2.28
C VAL A 523 29.53 -3.70 -3.34
N HIS A 524 28.61 -3.03 -4.01
CA HIS A 524 27.82 -3.61 -5.09
C HIS A 524 28.50 -3.42 -6.44
N ILE A 525 28.60 -4.50 -7.20
CA ILE A 525 29.09 -4.49 -8.60
C ILE A 525 27.95 -5.02 -9.47
N MET A 526 27.43 -4.15 -10.33
CA MET A 526 26.44 -4.54 -11.33
C MET A 526 27.18 -5.00 -12.60
N THR A 527 26.90 -6.20 -13.07
CA THR A 527 27.49 -6.75 -14.29
C THR A 527 26.44 -7.30 -15.24
N THR A 528 26.62 -7.05 -16.54
CA THR A 528 25.75 -7.60 -17.58
C THR A 528 25.99 -9.09 -17.74
N LEU A 529 24.91 -9.85 -17.88
CA LEU A 529 24.96 -11.28 -18.19
C LEU A 529 24.72 -11.47 -19.69
N ASP A 530 25.79 -11.76 -20.41
CA ASP A 530 25.77 -11.90 -21.87
C ASP A 530 25.30 -13.28 -22.30
N PHE A 531 24.00 -13.43 -22.45
CA PHE A 531 23.40 -14.68 -22.95
C PHE A 531 23.68 -14.93 -24.44
N ALA A 532 23.87 -13.87 -25.22
CA ALA A 532 24.07 -14.00 -26.67
C ALA A 532 25.42 -14.63 -26.99
N ASN A 533 26.48 -14.18 -26.30
CA ASN A 533 27.85 -14.64 -26.57
C ASN A 533 28.32 -15.73 -25.60
N ALA A 534 27.74 -15.82 -24.42
CA ALA A 534 28.12 -16.77 -23.37
C ALA A 534 26.92 -17.46 -22.68
N PRO A 535 26.06 -18.14 -23.43
CA PRO A 535 24.77 -18.65 -22.87
C PRO A 535 24.95 -19.68 -21.76
N LEU A 536 25.92 -20.57 -21.87
CA LEU A 536 26.15 -21.62 -20.87
C LEU A 536 26.74 -21.05 -19.57
N GLN A 537 27.68 -20.14 -19.67
CA GLN A 537 28.31 -19.48 -18.52
C GLN A 537 27.27 -18.64 -17.76
N THR A 538 26.46 -17.88 -18.48
CA THR A 538 25.39 -17.05 -17.94
C THR A 538 24.33 -17.91 -17.25
N ALA A 539 23.85 -18.98 -17.89
CA ALA A 539 22.90 -19.92 -17.31
C ALA A 539 23.46 -20.60 -16.05
N ASN A 540 24.75 -20.94 -16.05
CA ASN A 540 25.41 -21.57 -14.92
C ASN A 540 25.59 -20.58 -13.75
N PHE A 541 25.94 -19.32 -14.04
CA PHE A 541 26.03 -18.25 -13.06
C PHE A 541 24.67 -18.02 -12.37
N ILE A 542 23.60 -17.90 -13.15
CA ILE A 542 22.24 -17.73 -12.62
C ILE A 542 21.86 -18.91 -11.73
N ARG A 543 22.12 -20.13 -12.17
CA ARG A 543 21.83 -21.34 -11.39
C ARG A 543 22.56 -21.37 -10.04
N ILE A 544 23.80 -20.90 -9.99
CA ILE A 544 24.57 -20.78 -8.75
C ILE A 544 23.98 -19.69 -7.87
N ALA A 545 23.67 -18.53 -8.44
CA ALA A 545 23.06 -17.40 -7.73
C ALA A 545 21.69 -17.76 -7.10
N GLU A 546 20.89 -18.56 -7.80
CA GLU A 546 19.62 -19.07 -7.29
C GLU A 546 19.74 -20.23 -6.27
N GLY A 547 20.96 -20.53 -5.81
CA GLY A 547 21.22 -21.64 -4.89
C GLY A 547 21.02 -23.03 -5.50
N LYS A 548 20.86 -23.10 -6.83
CA LYS A 548 20.70 -24.36 -7.58
C LYS A 548 22.03 -24.93 -8.09
N GLY A 549 23.14 -24.40 -7.62
CA GLY A 549 24.51 -24.80 -7.95
C GLY A 549 24.87 -26.17 -7.40
N GLY A 550 25.47 -26.98 -8.25
CA GLY A 550 25.67 -28.38 -8.15
C GLY A 550 26.18 -28.98 -6.84
N GLY A 551 25.60 -30.10 -6.50
CA GLY A 551 26.21 -31.15 -5.70
C GLY A 551 26.12 -30.99 -4.19
N GLN A 552 24.94 -31.17 -3.66
CA GLN A 552 24.62 -32.13 -2.61
C GLN A 552 23.09 -32.19 -2.44
N ARG A 553 22.49 -33.25 -2.92
CA ARG A 553 21.14 -33.61 -2.54
C ARG A 553 21.16 -33.92 -1.06
N GLY A 554 20.47 -33.09 -0.25
CA GLY A 554 20.16 -33.47 1.10
C GLY A 554 19.36 -34.79 1.11
N PRO A 555 19.53 -35.65 2.09
CA PRO A 555 18.80 -36.92 2.15
C PRO A 555 17.31 -36.62 2.37
N GLY A 556 16.46 -36.90 1.34
CA GLY A 556 15.02 -36.87 1.51
C GLY A 556 14.14 -36.47 0.33
N MET A 557 14.66 -36.18 -0.85
CA MET A 557 13.77 -35.98 -2.01
C MET A 557 13.94 -37.07 -3.06
N GLY A 558 12.97 -37.99 -3.05
CA GLY A 558 12.82 -39.04 -4.02
C GLY A 558 12.69 -38.53 -5.46
N ALA A 559 13.24 -39.30 -6.39
CA ALA A 559 13.14 -39.04 -7.83
C ALA A 559 11.66 -38.97 -8.26
N ARG A 560 11.27 -37.92 -8.96
CA ARG A 560 10.00 -37.89 -9.70
C ARG A 560 10.11 -38.82 -10.91
N PRO A 561 9.23 -39.81 -11.06
CA PRO A 561 9.06 -40.52 -12.31
C PRO A 561 8.16 -39.72 -13.25
N GLY A 562 8.55 -39.61 -14.52
CA GLY A 562 7.66 -39.19 -15.60
C GLY A 562 7.97 -37.82 -16.22
N GLY A 563 9.12 -37.68 -16.89
CA GLY A 563 9.28 -36.73 -17.97
C GLY A 563 8.82 -37.38 -19.29
N PRO A 564 8.41 -36.57 -20.30
CA PRO A 564 7.97 -37.16 -21.56
C PRO A 564 9.09 -37.96 -22.25
N PRO A 565 8.82 -39.07 -22.88
CA PRO A 565 9.82 -39.90 -23.58
C PRO A 565 10.34 -39.12 -24.80
N GLY A 566 11.64 -38.81 -24.79
CA GLY A 566 12.30 -38.15 -25.92
C GLY A 566 13.35 -37.09 -25.59
N ALA A 567 13.51 -36.69 -24.34
CA ALA A 567 14.62 -35.83 -23.95
C ALA A 567 15.88 -36.66 -23.77
N GLY A 568 16.83 -36.50 -24.73
CA GLY A 568 18.17 -37.02 -24.61
C GLY A 568 18.87 -36.54 -23.34
N PRO A 569 20.03 -37.12 -22.94
CA PRO A 569 20.76 -36.71 -21.76
C PRO A 569 21.08 -35.20 -21.85
N ARG A 570 20.69 -34.44 -20.83
CA ARG A 570 21.05 -33.03 -20.75
C ARG A 570 22.58 -32.90 -20.76
N PRO A 571 23.17 -32.05 -21.58
CA PRO A 571 24.60 -31.84 -21.57
C PRO A 571 25.07 -31.45 -20.16
N GLU A 572 26.11 -32.10 -19.65
CA GLU A 572 26.76 -31.69 -18.41
C GLU A 572 27.32 -30.28 -18.61
N ILE A 573 26.86 -29.34 -17.81
CA ILE A 573 27.37 -27.96 -17.81
C ILE A 573 28.70 -28.01 -17.06
N PRO A 574 29.84 -27.67 -17.70
CA PRO A 574 31.12 -27.68 -17.00
C PRO A 574 31.07 -26.69 -15.83
N PRO A 575 31.73 -27.02 -14.70
CA PRO A 575 31.79 -26.09 -13.57
C PRO A 575 32.53 -24.80 -13.99
N ILE A 576 32.02 -23.66 -13.54
CA ILE A 576 32.75 -22.41 -13.64
C ILE A 576 34.08 -22.62 -12.91
N GLY A 577 35.20 -22.36 -13.58
CA GLY A 577 36.51 -22.51 -12.99
C GLY A 577 36.61 -21.78 -11.65
N LYS A 578 37.37 -22.36 -10.70
CA LYS A 578 37.61 -21.74 -9.39
C LYS A 578 38.04 -20.28 -9.60
N ILE A 579 37.33 -19.37 -8.94
CA ILE A 579 37.83 -18.00 -8.77
C ILE A 579 38.96 -18.09 -7.76
N ASP A 580 40.20 -18.09 -8.25
CA ASP A 580 41.39 -18.10 -7.43
C ASP A 580 41.74 -16.64 -7.11
N VAL A 581 41.40 -16.21 -5.90
CA VAL A 581 41.79 -14.87 -5.44
C VAL A 581 43.06 -14.99 -4.65
N ARG A 582 44.19 -14.64 -5.27
CA ARG A 582 45.47 -14.50 -4.58
C ARG A 582 45.64 -13.07 -4.10
N ASP A 583 45.87 -12.94 -2.80
CA ASP A 583 46.28 -11.71 -2.08
C ASP A 583 45.27 -10.58 -1.92
N GLY A 584 43.99 -10.90 -1.77
CA GLY A 584 42.97 -9.96 -1.29
C GLY A 584 41.86 -10.73 -0.58
N VAL A 585 41.55 -10.38 0.64
CA VAL A 585 40.54 -11.08 1.44
C VAL A 585 39.15 -10.91 0.80
N VAL A 586 38.73 -11.91 0.04
CA VAL A 586 37.30 -12.06 -0.31
C VAL A 586 36.67 -12.94 0.75
N ALA A 587 36.05 -12.33 1.72
CA ALA A 587 35.30 -13.02 2.77
C ALA A 587 33.86 -13.37 2.32
N GLY A 588 33.76 -14.02 1.15
CA GLY A 588 32.50 -14.53 0.60
C GLY A 588 31.93 -13.68 -0.54
N LEU A 589 31.64 -14.34 -1.65
CA LEU A 589 30.83 -13.81 -2.74
C LEU A 589 29.38 -14.16 -2.44
N VAL A 590 28.56 -13.18 -2.08
CA VAL A 590 27.11 -13.36 -1.97
C VAL A 590 26.50 -12.75 -3.22
N VAL A 591 25.92 -13.58 -4.07
CA VAL A 591 25.09 -13.08 -5.19
C VAL A 591 23.71 -12.86 -4.63
N SER A 592 23.35 -11.60 -4.41
CA SER A 592 22.13 -11.22 -3.72
C SER A 592 20.90 -11.28 -4.63
N ASP A 593 21.07 -11.05 -5.95
CA ASP A 593 19.94 -11.10 -6.87
C ASP A 593 20.35 -11.24 -8.34
N VAL A 594 19.47 -11.83 -9.16
CA VAL A 594 19.56 -11.83 -10.62
C VAL A 594 18.35 -11.12 -11.17
N GLN A 595 18.53 -9.89 -11.61
CA GLN A 595 17.46 -9.04 -12.13
C GLN A 595 17.29 -9.21 -13.64
N LYS A 596 16.04 -9.34 -14.09
CA LYS A 596 15.67 -9.29 -15.50
C LYS A 596 15.05 -7.94 -15.80
N SER A 597 15.64 -7.22 -16.73
CA SER A 597 15.03 -6.11 -17.43
C SER A 597 14.63 -6.63 -18.82
N VAL A 598 13.33 -6.64 -19.12
CA VAL A 598 12.78 -7.07 -20.43
C VAL A 598 12.00 -5.93 -21.03
#